data_6d4f52fb8f49b34761fc48f7cfe57baa
#
_entry.id   6d4f52fb8f49b34761fc48f7cfe57baa
#
_cell.length_a   1.000
_cell.length_b   1.000
_cell.length_c   1.000
_cell.angle_alpha   90.00
_cell.angle_beta   90.00
_cell.angle_gamma   90.00
#
_symmetry.space_group_name_H-M   'P 1'
#
loop_
_entity.id
_entity.type
_entity.pdbx_description
1 polymer ?
#
loop_
_entity_poly.entity_id
_entity_poly.type
_entity_poly.pdbx_seq_one_letter_code
_entity_poly.pdbx_strand_id
1 'polypeptide(L)'
;MEDVAPALIEDVIDEFHRLYDKSDKIRALLGKVKEGTATFTEAQQYSLEVSRLIGAAYEKHISSAVLPDGRMHYNIASRLIPDTLDENYKAVSDYAVEVLKKLNENARIGLKAKAAEKDADRINGLVNLASSAEQYDDVSEKLLTAFENFSQSIVDKTIQTNADLHYRAGLTPKIIRKSERKCCEWCANLAGEYDYPTDMPDDVFR
;
A
#
# COMPACT_ATOMS: atom_id res chain seq x y z
N MET A 1 -4.34 -30.47 -16.00
CA MET A 1 -4.24 -29.85 -14.66
C MET A 1 -5.34 -28.82 -14.59
N GLU A 2 -6.19 -28.87 -13.59
CA GLU A 2 -7.28 -27.91 -13.40
C GLU A 2 -6.70 -26.52 -13.11
N ASP A 3 -7.29 -25.46 -13.69
CA ASP A 3 -6.86 -24.08 -13.44
C ASP A 3 -7.42 -23.60 -12.10
N VAL A 4 -6.61 -23.64 -11.06
CA VAL A 4 -6.99 -23.25 -9.70
C VAL A 4 -7.00 -21.74 -9.46
N ALA A 5 -6.39 -20.94 -10.35
CA ALA A 5 -6.22 -19.51 -10.12
C ALA A 5 -7.54 -18.74 -9.95
N PRO A 6 -8.62 -18.97 -10.74
CA PRO A 6 -9.86 -18.22 -10.56
C PRO A 6 -10.48 -18.41 -9.17
N ALA A 7 -10.52 -19.65 -8.67
CA ALA A 7 -11.08 -19.95 -7.35
C ALA A 7 -10.23 -19.29 -6.22
N LEU A 8 -8.90 -19.36 -6.32
CA LEU A 8 -8.01 -18.74 -5.36
C LEU A 8 -8.14 -17.20 -5.34
N ILE A 9 -8.33 -16.56 -6.50
CA ILE A 9 -8.57 -15.12 -6.60
C ILE A 9 -9.86 -14.75 -5.90
N GLU A 10 -10.96 -15.46 -6.21
CA GLU A 10 -12.27 -15.24 -5.59
C GLU A 10 -12.19 -15.41 -4.06
N ASP A 11 -11.61 -16.52 -3.60
CA ASP A 11 -11.48 -16.81 -2.16
C ASP A 11 -10.67 -15.74 -1.41
N VAL A 12 -9.55 -15.27 -1.97
CA VAL A 12 -8.70 -14.25 -1.34
C VAL A 12 -9.39 -12.89 -1.33
N ILE A 13 -10.01 -12.48 -2.44
CA ILE A 13 -10.68 -11.18 -2.54
C ILE A 13 -11.92 -11.14 -1.65
N ASP A 14 -12.73 -12.18 -1.64
CA ASP A 14 -13.93 -12.26 -0.79
C ASP A 14 -13.56 -12.25 0.69
N GLU A 15 -12.51 -12.97 1.07
CA GLU A 15 -12.03 -12.95 2.46
C GLU A 15 -11.47 -11.58 2.84
N PHE A 16 -10.70 -10.94 1.94
CA PHE A 16 -10.23 -9.58 2.17
C PHE A 16 -11.41 -8.62 2.41
N HIS A 17 -12.42 -8.61 1.54
CA HIS A 17 -13.59 -7.74 1.69
C HIS A 17 -14.34 -8.04 3.00
N ARG A 18 -14.51 -9.32 3.35
CA ARG A 18 -15.14 -9.73 4.60
C ARG A 18 -14.37 -9.22 5.83
N LEU A 19 -13.04 -9.27 5.81
CA LEU A 19 -12.19 -8.77 6.89
C LEU A 19 -12.20 -7.25 6.95
N TYR A 20 -12.17 -6.59 5.79
CA TYR A 20 -12.21 -5.14 5.65
C TYR A 20 -13.49 -4.56 6.25
N ASP A 21 -14.66 -5.11 5.91
CA ASP A 21 -15.96 -4.65 6.41
C ASP A 21 -16.11 -4.82 7.91
N LYS A 22 -15.42 -5.81 8.49
CA LYS A 22 -15.43 -6.09 9.94
C LYS A 22 -14.38 -5.33 10.72
N SER A 23 -13.40 -4.70 10.08
CA SER A 23 -12.31 -4.02 10.77
C SER A 23 -12.77 -2.74 11.46
N ASP A 24 -12.75 -2.73 12.80
CA ASP A 24 -12.99 -1.53 13.60
C ASP A 24 -11.96 -0.44 13.31
N LYS A 25 -10.72 -0.83 13.03
CA LYS A 25 -9.63 0.10 12.71
C LYS A 25 -9.87 0.80 11.37
N ILE A 26 -10.32 0.07 10.34
CA ILE A 26 -10.74 0.67 9.05
C ILE A 26 -11.88 1.66 9.28
N ARG A 27 -12.93 1.27 10.03
CA ARG A 27 -14.07 2.17 10.33
C ARG A 27 -13.63 3.43 11.04
N ALA A 28 -12.75 3.32 12.04
CA ALA A 28 -12.24 4.47 12.78
C ALA A 28 -11.44 5.43 11.87
N LEU A 29 -10.58 4.89 11.00
CA LEU A 29 -9.78 5.68 10.06
C LEU A 29 -10.65 6.38 9.02
N LEU A 30 -11.65 5.69 8.44
CA LEU A 30 -12.63 6.29 7.54
C LEU A 30 -13.46 7.39 8.24
N GLY A 31 -13.77 7.22 9.53
CA GLY A 31 -14.41 8.24 10.36
C GLY A 31 -13.60 9.54 10.40
N LYS A 32 -12.29 9.44 10.66
CA LYS A 32 -11.38 10.61 10.69
C LYS A 32 -11.36 11.38 9.37
N VAL A 33 -11.42 10.69 8.21
CA VAL A 33 -11.51 11.36 6.92
C VAL A 33 -12.83 12.12 6.78
N LYS A 34 -13.95 11.52 7.16
CA LYS A 34 -15.28 12.17 7.13
C LYS A 34 -15.32 13.41 8.02
N GLU A 35 -14.68 13.35 9.18
CA GLU A 35 -14.55 14.47 10.14
C GLU A 35 -13.53 15.52 9.69
N GLY A 36 -12.72 15.26 8.66
CA GLY A 36 -11.67 16.16 8.19
C GLY A 36 -10.47 16.27 9.14
N THR A 37 -10.29 15.29 10.03
CA THR A 37 -9.20 15.25 11.03
C THR A 37 -8.06 14.30 10.65
N ALA A 38 -8.24 13.51 9.58
CA ALA A 38 -7.21 12.60 9.08
C ALA A 38 -6.01 13.37 8.50
N THR A 39 -4.82 12.81 8.74
CA THR A 39 -3.54 13.28 8.20
C THR A 39 -2.85 12.16 7.42
N PHE A 40 -1.66 12.40 6.91
CA PHE A 40 -0.86 11.35 6.28
C PHE A 40 -0.41 10.24 7.27
N THR A 41 -0.38 10.53 8.58
CA THR A 41 -0.18 9.50 9.59
C THR A 41 -1.33 8.47 9.57
N GLU A 42 -2.58 8.95 9.49
CA GLU A 42 -3.74 8.07 9.33
C GLU A 42 -3.74 7.34 7.98
N ALA A 43 -3.25 7.97 6.90
CA ALA A 43 -3.11 7.31 5.61
C ALA A 43 -2.11 6.14 5.66
N GLN A 44 -0.97 6.31 6.34
CA GLN A 44 -0.01 5.23 6.59
C GLN A 44 -0.61 4.13 7.48
N GLN A 45 -1.33 4.48 8.54
CA GLN A 45 -2.01 3.49 9.39
C GLN A 45 -3.09 2.72 8.62
N TYR A 46 -3.77 3.37 7.69
CA TYR A 46 -4.76 2.74 6.82
C TYR A 46 -4.10 1.77 5.85
N SER A 47 -3.00 2.17 5.19
CA SER A 47 -2.26 1.29 4.27
C SER A 47 -1.73 0.03 4.95
N LEU A 48 -1.19 0.16 6.18
CA LEU A 48 -0.75 -0.95 7.00
C LEU A 48 -1.91 -1.90 7.36
N GLU A 49 -3.08 -1.35 7.73
CA GLU A 49 -4.25 -2.18 8.06
C GLU A 49 -4.78 -2.91 6.83
N VAL A 50 -4.91 -2.23 5.67
CA VAL A 50 -5.32 -2.87 4.41
C VAL A 50 -4.38 -4.02 4.06
N SER A 51 -3.07 -3.79 4.12
CA SER A 51 -2.07 -4.83 3.85
C SER A 51 -2.17 -6.01 4.81
N ARG A 52 -2.35 -5.74 6.11
CA ARG A 52 -2.55 -6.79 7.11
C ARG A 52 -3.77 -7.67 6.82
N LEU A 53 -4.88 -7.05 6.38
CA LEU A 53 -6.10 -7.79 6.02
C LEU A 53 -5.92 -8.63 4.76
N ILE A 54 -5.20 -8.12 3.76
CA ILE A 54 -4.80 -8.89 2.58
C ILE A 54 -3.88 -10.05 2.99
N GLY A 55 -2.89 -9.81 3.84
CA GLY A 55 -2.00 -10.85 4.35
C GLY A 55 -2.78 -11.98 5.04
N ALA A 56 -3.75 -11.62 5.89
CA ALA A 56 -4.61 -12.59 6.57
C ALA A 56 -5.48 -13.40 5.58
N ALA A 57 -5.95 -12.79 4.50
CA ALA A 57 -6.67 -13.50 3.43
C ALA A 57 -5.76 -14.49 2.69
N TYR A 58 -4.52 -14.09 2.39
CA TYR A 58 -3.52 -14.98 1.80
C TYR A 58 -3.18 -16.14 2.73
N GLU A 59 -2.84 -15.89 3.99
CA GLU A 59 -2.52 -16.94 4.96
C GLU A 59 -3.64 -17.96 5.13
N LYS A 60 -4.87 -17.53 4.99
CA LYS A 60 -6.03 -18.41 5.11
C LYS A 60 -6.24 -19.32 3.90
N HIS A 61 -6.00 -18.81 2.68
CA HIS A 61 -6.39 -19.47 1.44
C HIS A 61 -5.23 -20.01 0.62
N ILE A 62 -4.00 -19.52 0.86
CA ILE A 62 -2.82 -19.87 0.07
C ILE A 62 -1.77 -20.55 0.95
N SER A 63 -1.41 -21.75 0.57
CA SER A 63 -0.32 -22.52 1.19
C SER A 63 0.23 -23.54 0.19
N SER A 64 1.39 -24.10 0.46
CA SER A 64 1.94 -25.19 -0.36
C SER A 64 1.02 -26.41 -0.42
N ALA A 65 0.15 -26.62 0.58
CA ALA A 65 -0.82 -27.72 0.58
C ALA A 65 -1.98 -27.51 -0.41
N VAL A 66 -2.32 -26.26 -0.75
CA VAL A 66 -3.42 -25.89 -1.65
C VAL A 66 -2.94 -25.73 -3.09
N LEU A 67 -1.69 -25.28 -3.26
CA LEU A 67 -1.11 -25.00 -4.56
C LEU A 67 -0.64 -26.28 -5.28
N PRO A 68 -0.76 -26.38 -6.62
CA PRO A 68 -0.23 -27.49 -7.39
C PRO A 68 1.28 -27.68 -7.13
N ASP A 69 1.68 -28.90 -6.80
CA ASP A 69 3.08 -29.26 -6.47
C ASP A 69 3.69 -28.42 -5.35
N GLY A 70 2.87 -27.78 -4.51
CA GLY A 70 3.29 -26.87 -3.44
C GLY A 70 3.83 -25.52 -3.91
N ARG A 71 3.68 -25.19 -5.21
CA ARG A 71 4.30 -24.02 -5.85
C ARG A 71 3.26 -23.02 -6.33
N MET A 72 3.53 -21.73 -6.12
CA MET A 72 2.79 -20.69 -6.81
C MET A 72 3.36 -20.51 -8.22
N HIS A 73 2.94 -21.38 -9.15
CA HIS A 73 3.38 -21.30 -10.55
C HIS A 73 3.09 -19.91 -11.15
N TYR A 74 3.91 -19.49 -12.13
CA TYR A 74 3.81 -18.17 -12.73
C TYR A 74 2.40 -17.84 -13.27
N ASN A 75 1.70 -18.80 -13.88
CA ASN A 75 0.33 -18.62 -14.37
C ASN A 75 -0.70 -18.36 -13.24
N ILE A 76 -0.43 -18.80 -12.01
CA ILE A 76 -1.24 -18.49 -10.83
C ILE A 76 -0.82 -17.12 -10.28
N ALA A 77 0.48 -16.93 -10.03
CA ALA A 77 1.03 -15.69 -9.48
C ALA A 77 0.69 -14.46 -10.32
N SER A 78 0.81 -14.56 -11.66
CA SER A 78 0.58 -13.45 -12.60
C SER A 78 -0.89 -13.02 -12.73
N ARG A 79 -1.81 -13.76 -12.13
CA ARG A 79 -3.25 -13.43 -12.06
C ARG A 79 -3.64 -13.04 -10.63
N LEU A 80 -3.30 -13.85 -9.65
CA LEU A 80 -3.68 -13.65 -8.26
C LEU A 80 -3.06 -12.38 -7.66
N ILE A 81 -1.75 -12.18 -7.82
CA ILE A 81 -1.04 -11.06 -7.20
C ILE A 81 -1.49 -9.70 -7.76
N PRO A 82 -1.56 -9.50 -9.10
CA PRO A 82 -2.06 -8.23 -9.63
C PRO A 82 -3.49 -7.92 -9.21
N ASP A 83 -4.41 -8.87 -9.26
CA ASP A 83 -5.83 -8.65 -8.90
C ASP A 83 -5.95 -8.24 -7.42
N THR A 84 -5.22 -8.91 -6.53
CA THR A 84 -5.21 -8.57 -5.10
C THR A 84 -4.57 -7.19 -4.84
N LEU A 85 -3.47 -6.87 -5.51
CA LEU A 85 -2.80 -5.59 -5.35
C LEU A 85 -3.54 -4.44 -6.03
N ASP A 86 -4.43 -4.71 -6.97
CA ASP A 86 -5.37 -3.75 -7.52
C ASP A 86 -6.41 -3.31 -6.49
N GLU A 87 -6.98 -4.26 -5.72
CA GLU A 87 -7.85 -3.93 -4.59
C GLU A 87 -7.10 -3.13 -3.52
N ASN A 88 -5.87 -3.52 -3.20
CA ASN A 88 -5.00 -2.78 -2.28
C ASN A 88 -4.76 -1.34 -2.77
N TYR A 89 -4.30 -1.20 -4.00
CA TYR A 89 -4.02 0.11 -4.60
C TYR A 89 -5.24 1.01 -4.59
N LYS A 90 -6.39 0.51 -5.01
CA LYS A 90 -7.64 1.25 -5.03
C LYS A 90 -8.03 1.74 -3.64
N ALA A 91 -8.07 0.84 -2.65
CA ALA A 91 -8.44 1.20 -1.29
C ALA A 91 -7.49 2.26 -0.69
N VAL A 92 -6.17 2.07 -0.83
CA VAL A 92 -5.16 2.95 -0.22
C VAL A 92 -5.04 4.28 -0.96
N SER A 93 -5.07 4.28 -2.30
CA SER A 93 -4.97 5.51 -3.08
C SER A 93 -6.19 6.40 -2.89
N ASP A 94 -7.40 5.83 -2.87
CA ASP A 94 -8.63 6.59 -2.63
C ASP A 94 -8.62 7.24 -1.25
N TYR A 95 -8.19 6.50 -0.21
CA TYR A 95 -8.05 7.06 1.13
C TYR A 95 -7.03 8.18 1.19
N ALA A 96 -5.83 8.00 0.63
CA ALA A 96 -4.78 9.01 0.63
C ALA A 96 -5.19 10.30 -0.12
N VAL A 97 -5.91 10.15 -1.25
CA VAL A 97 -6.45 11.27 -2.01
C VAL A 97 -7.51 12.03 -1.22
N GLU A 98 -8.44 11.34 -0.55
CA GLU A 98 -9.46 12.00 0.27
C GLU A 98 -8.83 12.74 1.48
N VAL A 99 -7.81 12.15 2.12
CA VAL A 99 -7.04 12.86 3.16
C VAL A 99 -6.44 14.14 2.62
N LEU A 100 -5.74 14.07 1.49
CA LEU A 100 -5.11 15.24 0.89
C LEU A 100 -6.12 16.30 0.44
N LYS A 101 -7.25 15.88 -0.12
CA LYS A 101 -8.35 16.78 -0.50
C LYS A 101 -8.84 17.56 0.72
N LYS A 102 -9.05 16.90 1.86
CA LYS A 102 -9.43 17.55 3.12
C LYS A 102 -8.35 18.50 3.64
N LEU A 103 -7.08 18.11 3.56
CA LEU A 103 -5.97 18.99 3.93
C LEU A 103 -5.89 20.24 3.05
N ASN A 104 -6.07 20.11 1.73
CA ASN A 104 -6.12 21.23 0.79
C ASN A 104 -7.33 22.15 1.06
N GLU A 105 -8.52 21.59 1.31
CA GLU A 105 -9.72 22.36 1.66
C GLU A 105 -9.46 23.18 2.95
N ASN A 106 -8.92 22.57 4.00
CA ASN A 106 -8.61 23.22 5.27
C ASN A 106 -7.55 24.33 5.10
N ALA A 107 -6.56 24.12 4.25
CA ALA A 107 -5.53 25.11 3.92
C ALA A 107 -5.96 26.15 2.88
N ARG A 108 -7.19 26.06 2.34
CA ARG A 108 -7.71 26.88 1.25
C ARG A 108 -6.85 26.81 -0.02
N ILE A 109 -6.28 25.64 -0.30
CA ILE A 109 -5.51 25.36 -1.50
C ILE A 109 -6.48 24.82 -2.55
N GLY A 110 -6.65 25.53 -3.67
CA GLY A 110 -7.60 25.20 -4.76
C GLY A 110 -7.10 24.08 -5.70
N LEU A 111 -6.06 23.33 -5.34
CA LEU A 111 -5.51 22.26 -6.16
C LEU A 111 -6.23 20.93 -5.90
N LYS A 112 -6.55 20.22 -6.98
CA LYS A 112 -7.14 18.88 -6.89
C LYS A 112 -6.07 17.87 -6.52
N ALA A 113 -6.34 17.06 -5.48
CA ALA A 113 -5.51 15.93 -5.12
C ALA A 113 -5.49 14.86 -6.22
N LYS A 114 -4.35 14.22 -6.42
CA LYS A 114 -4.12 13.16 -7.41
C LYS A 114 -3.58 11.92 -6.73
N ALA A 115 -4.06 10.75 -7.13
CA ALA A 115 -3.40 9.49 -6.80
C ALA A 115 -2.06 9.39 -7.54
N ALA A 116 -1.09 8.71 -6.93
CA ALA A 116 0.10 8.27 -7.65
C ALA A 116 -0.25 7.20 -8.68
N GLU A 117 0.57 7.03 -9.70
CA GLU A 117 0.42 5.92 -10.65
C GLU A 117 0.74 4.58 -9.96
N LYS A 118 0.00 3.55 -10.37
CA LYS A 118 0.23 2.18 -9.89
C LYS A 118 1.58 1.67 -10.38
N ASP A 119 2.38 1.14 -9.48
CA ASP A 119 3.71 0.62 -9.77
C ASP A 119 3.65 -0.80 -10.35
N ALA A 120 3.50 -0.89 -11.68
CA ALA A 120 3.42 -2.16 -12.39
C ALA A 120 4.72 -2.98 -12.30
N ASP A 121 5.88 -2.31 -12.28
CA ASP A 121 7.18 -2.99 -12.20
C ASP A 121 7.34 -3.68 -10.84
N ARG A 122 6.90 -3.02 -9.78
CA ARG A 122 6.92 -3.59 -8.43
C ARG A 122 5.96 -4.79 -8.31
N ILE A 123 4.76 -4.71 -8.90
CA ILE A 123 3.82 -5.83 -8.96
C ILE A 123 4.45 -7.00 -9.71
N ASN A 124 5.07 -6.77 -10.87
CA ASN A 124 5.77 -7.81 -11.63
C ASN A 124 6.94 -8.44 -10.82
N GLY A 125 7.66 -7.62 -10.05
CA GLY A 125 8.68 -8.11 -9.12
C GLY A 125 8.12 -9.08 -8.06
N LEU A 126 6.92 -8.80 -7.53
CA LEU A 126 6.24 -9.68 -6.57
C LEU A 126 5.73 -10.98 -7.21
N VAL A 127 5.23 -10.92 -8.45
CA VAL A 127 4.88 -12.11 -9.23
C VAL A 127 6.11 -13.02 -9.41
N ASN A 128 7.25 -12.44 -9.78
CA ASN A 128 8.49 -13.18 -9.94
C ASN A 128 8.99 -13.75 -8.60
N LEU A 129 8.91 -12.99 -7.51
CA LEU A 129 9.28 -13.46 -6.18
C LEU A 129 8.47 -14.71 -5.80
N ALA A 130 7.14 -14.65 -5.93
CA ALA A 130 6.25 -15.74 -5.55
C ALA A 130 6.43 -16.98 -6.44
N SER A 131 6.65 -16.79 -7.76
CA SER A 131 6.74 -17.89 -8.70
C SER A 131 8.12 -18.55 -8.81
N SER A 132 9.16 -17.92 -8.25
CA SER A 132 10.52 -18.44 -8.28
C SER A 132 10.82 -19.49 -7.21
N ALA A 133 10.03 -19.57 -6.15
CA ALA A 133 10.24 -20.49 -5.04
C ALA A 133 9.84 -21.94 -5.42
N GLU A 134 10.57 -22.93 -4.90
CA GLU A 134 10.23 -24.35 -5.05
C GLU A 134 9.03 -24.76 -4.19
N GLN A 135 8.88 -24.12 -3.02
CA GLN A 135 7.70 -24.23 -2.18
C GLN A 135 7.20 -22.82 -1.83
N TYR A 136 5.89 -22.61 -1.90
CA TYR A 136 5.30 -21.30 -1.60
C TYR A 136 5.57 -20.87 -0.16
N ASP A 137 5.52 -21.81 0.79
CA ASP A 137 5.69 -21.51 2.21
C ASP A 137 7.09 -20.95 2.52
N ASP A 138 8.10 -21.22 1.68
CA ASP A 138 9.46 -20.69 1.83
C ASP A 138 9.56 -19.18 1.52
N VAL A 139 8.58 -18.65 0.78
CA VAL A 139 8.57 -17.25 0.31
C VAL A 139 7.38 -16.46 0.83
N SER A 140 6.40 -17.10 1.44
CA SER A 140 5.13 -16.50 1.87
C SER A 140 5.32 -15.28 2.78
N GLU A 141 6.13 -15.38 3.85
CA GLU A 141 6.41 -14.29 4.78
C GLU A 141 7.07 -13.09 4.07
N LYS A 142 8.01 -13.37 3.17
CA LYS A 142 8.66 -12.33 2.34
C LYS A 142 7.66 -11.63 1.43
N LEU A 143 6.75 -12.39 0.83
CA LEU A 143 5.71 -11.86 -0.06
C LEU A 143 4.75 -10.95 0.71
N LEU A 144 4.30 -11.35 1.91
CA LEU A 144 3.42 -10.55 2.76
C LEU A 144 4.10 -9.27 3.24
N THR A 145 5.37 -9.33 3.63
CA THR A 145 6.17 -8.14 3.96
C THR A 145 6.28 -7.21 2.74
N ALA A 146 6.43 -7.76 1.55
CA ALA A 146 6.51 -6.97 0.33
C ALA A 146 5.16 -6.33 -0.06
N PHE A 147 4.02 -6.96 0.26
CA PHE A 147 2.70 -6.36 0.14
C PHE A 147 2.52 -5.17 1.09
N GLU A 148 3.01 -5.28 2.33
CA GLU A 148 3.01 -4.16 3.28
C GLU A 148 3.81 -2.98 2.75
N ASN A 149 5.03 -3.22 2.29
CA ASN A 149 5.88 -2.20 1.67
C ASN A 149 5.25 -1.59 0.40
N PHE A 150 4.55 -2.38 -0.41
CA PHE A 150 3.80 -1.89 -1.57
C PHE A 150 2.68 -0.95 -1.13
N SER A 151 1.87 -1.33 -0.14
CA SER A 151 0.78 -0.50 0.39
C SER A 151 1.26 0.84 0.92
N GLN A 152 2.33 0.85 1.72
CA GLN A 152 2.92 2.08 2.26
C GLN A 152 3.45 2.99 1.15
N SER A 153 4.07 2.41 0.12
CA SER A 153 4.60 3.18 -1.01
C SER A 153 3.52 3.90 -1.83
N ILE A 154 2.27 3.42 -1.82
CA ILE A 154 1.16 4.12 -2.48
C ILE A 154 0.91 5.47 -1.80
N VAL A 155 0.93 5.51 -0.47
CA VAL A 155 0.77 6.77 0.29
C VAL A 155 1.95 7.69 0.02
N ASP A 156 3.19 7.20 0.15
CA ASP A 156 4.40 8.00 -0.05
C ASP A 156 4.46 8.61 -1.45
N LYS A 157 4.18 7.81 -2.49
CA LYS A 157 4.13 8.29 -3.88
C LYS A 157 2.97 9.26 -4.13
N THR A 158 1.83 9.09 -3.44
CA THR A 158 0.72 10.04 -3.51
C THR A 158 1.11 11.38 -2.89
N ILE A 159 1.82 11.38 -1.74
CA ILE A 159 2.37 12.59 -1.13
C ILE A 159 3.35 13.26 -2.10
N GLN A 160 4.30 12.52 -2.66
CA GLN A 160 5.29 13.03 -3.61
C GLN A 160 4.64 13.67 -4.85
N THR A 161 3.67 12.97 -5.48
CA THR A 161 2.95 13.46 -6.66
C THR A 161 2.26 14.80 -6.40
N ASN A 162 1.70 14.96 -5.21
CA ASN A 162 0.98 16.18 -4.86
C ASN A 162 1.91 17.28 -4.34
N ALA A 163 3.01 16.94 -3.68
CA ALA A 163 4.05 17.91 -3.34
C ALA A 163 4.64 18.54 -4.63
N ASP A 164 4.91 17.72 -5.65
CA ASP A 164 5.33 18.20 -6.96
C ASP A 164 4.28 19.12 -7.62
N LEU A 165 3.01 18.73 -7.57
CA LEU A 165 1.92 19.57 -8.08
C LEU A 165 1.83 20.93 -7.35
N HIS A 166 1.95 20.91 -6.02
CA HIS A 166 1.96 22.13 -5.20
C HIS A 166 3.15 23.03 -5.55
N TYR A 167 4.33 22.44 -5.66
CA TYR A 167 5.55 23.18 -6.03
C TYR A 167 5.43 23.83 -7.41
N ARG A 168 4.96 23.10 -8.42
CA ARG A 168 4.71 23.63 -9.78
C ARG A 168 3.63 24.71 -9.82
N ALA A 169 2.72 24.72 -8.86
CA ALA A 169 1.73 25.78 -8.69
C ALA A 169 2.26 27.01 -7.93
N GLY A 170 3.55 27.03 -7.58
CA GLY A 170 4.21 28.16 -6.89
C GLY A 170 4.07 28.13 -5.37
N LEU A 171 3.63 27.01 -4.79
CA LEU A 171 3.66 26.79 -3.34
C LEU A 171 5.04 26.28 -2.89
N THR A 172 5.32 26.36 -1.61
CA THR A 172 6.55 25.85 -0.99
C THR A 172 6.24 24.71 -0.02
N PRO A 173 5.94 23.50 -0.56
CA PRO A 173 5.60 22.39 0.30
C PRO A 173 6.78 21.91 1.13
N LYS A 174 6.50 21.46 2.35
CA LYS A 174 7.46 20.84 3.24
C LYS A 174 7.07 19.39 3.49
N ILE A 175 8.05 18.49 3.46
CA ILE A 175 7.87 17.09 3.81
C ILE A 175 8.37 16.86 5.21
N ILE A 176 7.48 16.39 6.09
CA ILE A 176 7.83 16.05 7.48
C ILE A 176 7.77 14.52 7.62
N ARG A 177 8.93 13.88 7.74
CA ARG A 177 9.03 12.45 8.00
C ARG A 177 9.23 12.20 9.50
N LYS A 178 8.34 11.40 10.07
CA LYS A 178 8.42 11.01 11.49
C LYS A 178 8.80 9.55 11.56
N SER A 179 9.75 9.21 12.44
CA SER A 179 10.07 7.83 12.77
C SER A 179 9.33 7.39 14.03
N GLU A 180 8.95 6.12 14.09
CA GLU A 180 8.46 5.51 15.32
C GLU A 180 9.64 5.18 16.27
N ARG A 181 9.35 5.08 17.59
CA ARG A 181 10.39 4.85 18.64
C ARG A 181 11.23 3.59 18.46
N LYS A 182 10.79 2.63 17.64
CA LYS A 182 11.46 1.34 17.40
C LYS A 182 11.77 1.13 15.92
N CYS A 183 12.04 2.18 15.17
CA CYS A 183 12.44 2.06 13.77
C CYS A 183 13.92 1.66 13.64
N CYS A 184 14.30 1.13 12.46
CA CYS A 184 15.69 0.87 12.13
C CYS A 184 16.49 2.18 11.98
N GLU A 185 17.83 2.09 12.04
CA GLU A 185 18.73 3.24 11.92
C GLU A 185 18.49 4.04 10.63
N TRP A 186 18.23 3.37 9.52
CA TRP A 186 17.91 4.02 8.25
C TRP A 186 16.64 4.88 8.34
N CYS A 187 15.56 4.36 8.94
CA CYS A 187 14.32 5.12 9.15
C CYS A 187 14.52 6.31 10.10
N ALA A 188 15.37 6.14 11.13
CA ALA A 188 15.70 7.22 12.07
C ALA A 188 16.48 8.35 11.38
N ASN A 189 17.42 8.00 10.50
CA ASN A 189 18.23 8.95 9.74
C ASN A 189 17.42 9.75 8.70
N LEU A 190 16.30 9.22 8.22
CA LEU A 190 15.38 9.91 7.32
C LEU A 190 14.28 10.70 8.03
N ALA A 191 14.23 10.68 9.37
CA ALA A 191 13.29 11.50 10.12
C ALA A 191 13.76 12.97 10.09
N GLY A 192 12.88 13.88 9.68
CA GLY A 192 13.23 15.29 9.57
C GLY A 192 12.15 16.10 8.86
N GLU A 193 12.45 17.38 8.68
CA GLU A 193 11.66 18.33 7.90
C GLU A 193 12.50 18.79 6.70
N TYR A 194 11.96 18.70 5.50
CA TYR A 194 12.65 18.96 4.25
C TYR A 194 11.86 19.94 3.39
N ASP A 195 12.54 20.91 2.79
CA ASP A 195 11.95 21.78 1.77
C ASP A 195 11.90 21.05 0.42
N TYR A 196 10.68 20.89 -0.11
CA TYR A 196 10.48 20.20 -1.39
C TYR A 196 10.70 21.15 -2.57
N PRO A 197 11.44 20.74 -3.61
CA PRO A 197 12.22 19.52 -3.79
C PRO A 197 13.70 19.68 -3.43
N THR A 198 14.13 20.85 -2.89
CA THR A 198 15.52 21.31 -2.88
C THR A 198 16.39 20.67 -1.82
N ASP A 199 15.83 20.21 -0.71
CA ASP A 199 16.56 19.74 0.47
C ASP A 199 16.20 18.31 0.86
N MET A 200 15.76 17.51 -0.14
CA MET A 200 15.25 16.18 0.13
C MET A 200 16.29 15.09 -0.11
N PRO A 201 16.47 14.14 0.83
CA PRO A 201 17.18 12.91 0.55
C PRO A 201 16.46 12.08 -0.54
N ASP A 202 17.23 11.42 -1.43
CA ASP A 202 16.70 10.61 -2.52
C ASP A 202 15.75 9.50 -2.06
N ASP A 203 15.93 9.02 -0.82
CA ASP A 203 15.22 7.89 -0.25
C ASP A 203 14.00 8.27 0.62
N VAL A 204 13.64 9.56 0.69
CA VAL A 204 12.58 10.03 1.61
C VAL A 204 11.19 9.46 1.30
N PHE A 205 10.95 9.03 0.05
CA PHE A 205 9.69 8.42 -0.42
C PHE A 205 9.84 6.93 -0.82
N ARG A 206 10.80 6.23 -0.26
CA ARG A 206 10.96 4.78 -0.48
C ARG A 206 10.20 3.94 0.49
#